data_f4bfb83572ba0da092206c97e806ebb9
#
_entry.id   f4bfb83572ba0da092206c97e806ebb9
#
_cell.length_a   1.000
_cell.length_b   1.000
_cell.length_c   1.000
_cell.angle_alpha   90.00
_cell.angle_beta   90.00
_cell.angle_gamma   90.00
#
_symmetry.space_group_name_H-M   'P 1'
#
loop_
_entity.id
_entity.type
_entity.pdbx_description
1 polymer ?
#
loop_
_entity_poly.entity_id
_entity_poly.type
_entity_poly.pdbx_seq_one_letter_code
_entity_poly.pdbx_strand_id
1 'polypeptide(L)'
;MLLKIRDTLQVSIKMYLYKMKDDILDNWEKKSADNQKKYKSFLKRADKNKVLKQLPDLHEEAFEKIDCLQCANCCRNYSPRFKTPDIKRISKHLKMKEGVFIETYLRVDEDGDYVTKTSPCPFLGEDNFCKIYENRPSDCHRFPYTDEDVIFKRPAITLKNSTFCPAVYFVLEKLSIS
;
A
#
# COMPACT_ATOMS: atom_id res chain seq x y z
N MET A 1 -1.85 -36.45 -31.01
CA MET A 1 -2.26 -35.05 -31.29
C MET A 1 -3.45 -34.59 -30.45
N LEU A 2 -4.39 -35.45 -30.10
CA LEU A 2 -5.59 -35.11 -29.28
C LEU A 2 -5.35 -34.88 -27.77
N LEU A 3 -4.30 -35.44 -27.16
CA LEU A 3 -3.98 -35.26 -25.74
C LEU A 3 -3.47 -33.85 -25.44
N LYS A 4 -2.65 -33.23 -26.26
CA LYS A 4 -2.16 -31.86 -26.09
C LYS A 4 -3.24 -30.78 -26.16
N ILE A 5 -4.32 -31.02 -26.91
CA ILE A 5 -5.44 -30.07 -27.02
C ILE A 5 -6.31 -30.07 -25.76
N ARG A 6 -6.49 -31.23 -25.12
CA ARG A 6 -7.21 -31.32 -23.82
C ARG A 6 -6.50 -30.56 -22.69
N ASP A 7 -5.18 -30.67 -22.60
CA ASP A 7 -4.41 -29.99 -21.55
C ASP A 7 -4.43 -28.47 -21.72
N THR A 8 -4.33 -27.97 -22.96
CA THR A 8 -4.42 -26.52 -23.24
C THR A 8 -5.82 -25.96 -22.99
N LEU A 9 -6.87 -26.71 -23.29
CA LEU A 9 -8.25 -26.30 -22.99
C LEU A 9 -8.51 -26.31 -21.47
N GLN A 10 -7.98 -27.30 -20.77
CA GLN A 10 -8.16 -27.42 -19.31
C GLN A 10 -7.41 -26.34 -18.53
N VAL A 11 -6.22 -25.97 -19.00
CA VAL A 11 -5.46 -24.81 -18.47
C VAL A 11 -6.19 -23.50 -18.78
N SER A 12 -6.73 -23.35 -20.00
CA SER A 12 -7.48 -22.15 -20.41
C SER A 12 -8.80 -22.00 -19.64
N ILE A 13 -9.52 -23.11 -19.42
CA ILE A 13 -10.76 -23.13 -18.63
C ILE A 13 -10.46 -22.87 -17.15
N LYS A 14 -9.38 -23.42 -16.61
CA LYS A 14 -8.96 -23.19 -15.22
C LYS A 14 -8.51 -21.74 -15.01
N MET A 15 -7.84 -21.15 -15.99
CA MET A 15 -7.45 -19.74 -16.01
C MET A 15 -8.66 -18.82 -16.21
N TYR A 16 -9.65 -19.22 -17.02
CA TYR A 16 -10.92 -18.51 -17.21
C TYR A 16 -11.80 -18.57 -15.96
N LEU A 17 -11.92 -19.74 -15.32
CA LEU A 17 -12.64 -19.94 -14.06
C LEU A 17 -11.93 -19.28 -12.87
N TYR A 18 -10.59 -19.16 -12.90
CA TYR A 18 -9.83 -18.36 -11.95
C TYR A 18 -10.12 -16.86 -12.10
N LYS A 19 -10.35 -16.40 -13.33
CA LYS A 19 -10.71 -15.03 -13.67
C LYS A 19 -12.18 -14.69 -13.35
N MET A 20 -13.04 -15.70 -13.22
CA MET A 20 -14.48 -15.56 -12.89
C MET A 20 -14.78 -15.72 -11.38
N LYS A 21 -13.81 -16.07 -10.53
CA LYS A 21 -13.99 -15.87 -9.08
C LYS A 21 -13.89 -14.38 -8.84
N ASP A 22 -14.96 -13.81 -8.25
CA ASP A 22 -15.01 -12.43 -7.80
C ASP A 22 -13.62 -11.99 -7.34
N ASP A 23 -12.96 -11.13 -8.12
CA ASP A 23 -11.66 -10.66 -7.71
C ASP A 23 -11.88 -9.89 -6.42
N ILE A 24 -11.20 -10.31 -5.38
CA ILE A 24 -11.27 -9.65 -4.07
C ILE A 24 -11.12 -8.14 -4.22
N LEU A 25 -10.39 -7.69 -5.25
CA LEU A 25 -10.15 -6.29 -5.56
C LEU A 25 -11.29 -5.61 -6.34
N ASP A 26 -12.28 -6.35 -6.81
CA ASP A 26 -13.44 -5.73 -7.47
C ASP A 26 -14.21 -4.84 -6.52
N ASN A 27 -14.41 -3.56 -6.90
CA ASN A 27 -15.06 -2.55 -6.05
C ASN A 27 -14.46 -2.43 -4.64
N TRP A 28 -13.17 -2.67 -4.51
CA TRP A 28 -12.47 -2.74 -3.23
C TRP A 28 -12.63 -1.47 -2.38
N GLU A 29 -12.70 -0.30 -2.97
CA GLU A 29 -12.85 0.99 -2.27
C GLU A 29 -14.17 1.01 -1.49
N LYS A 30 -15.27 0.63 -2.14
CA LYS A 30 -16.58 0.51 -1.52
C LYS A 30 -16.58 -0.58 -0.45
N LYS A 31 -16.09 -1.78 -0.78
CA LYS A 31 -15.99 -2.90 0.18
C LYS A 31 -15.17 -2.51 1.41
N SER A 32 -14.05 -1.79 1.21
CA SER A 32 -13.21 -1.30 2.31
C SER A 32 -13.96 -0.34 3.21
N ALA A 33 -14.68 0.62 2.63
CA ALA A 33 -15.47 1.58 3.40
C ALA A 33 -16.59 0.90 4.21
N ASP A 34 -17.32 -0.03 3.59
CA ASP A 34 -18.42 -0.77 4.22
C ASP A 34 -17.92 -1.69 5.34
N ASN A 35 -16.73 -2.28 5.20
CA ASN A 35 -16.18 -3.28 6.12
C ASN A 35 -15.35 -2.72 7.28
N GLN A 36 -15.23 -1.40 7.46
CA GLN A 36 -14.41 -0.80 8.54
C GLN A 36 -14.76 -1.32 9.94
N LYS A 37 -16.04 -1.53 10.24
CA LYS A 37 -16.48 -2.09 11.54
C LYS A 37 -16.04 -3.54 11.70
N LYS A 38 -16.12 -4.34 10.64
CA LYS A 38 -15.65 -5.74 10.58
C LYS A 38 -14.15 -5.81 10.87
N TYR A 39 -13.33 -5.01 10.18
CA TYR A 39 -11.88 -4.98 10.37
C TYR A 39 -11.49 -4.52 11.77
N LYS A 40 -12.12 -3.45 12.29
CA LYS A 40 -11.89 -2.99 13.64
C LYS A 40 -12.19 -4.06 14.69
N SER A 41 -13.29 -4.80 14.51
CA SER A 41 -13.68 -5.89 15.39
C SER A 41 -12.72 -7.07 15.30
N PHE A 42 -12.27 -7.43 14.09
CA PHE A 42 -11.26 -8.46 13.85
C PHE A 42 -9.95 -8.09 14.57
N LEU A 43 -9.38 -6.92 14.34
CA LEU A 43 -8.11 -6.48 14.92
C LEU A 43 -8.10 -6.49 16.46
N LYS A 44 -9.27 -6.31 17.09
CA LYS A 44 -9.40 -6.39 18.56
C LYS A 44 -9.36 -7.81 19.10
N ARG A 45 -9.83 -8.80 18.34
CA ARG A 45 -10.06 -10.18 18.81
C ARG A 45 -9.11 -11.21 18.23
N ALA A 46 -8.40 -10.85 17.16
CA ALA A 46 -7.52 -11.77 16.46
C ALA A 46 -6.35 -12.23 17.33
N ASP A 47 -5.95 -13.48 17.14
CA ASP A 47 -4.69 -14.00 17.66
C ASP A 47 -3.54 -13.33 16.90
N LYS A 48 -2.86 -12.41 17.59
CA LYS A 48 -1.78 -11.62 17.01
C LYS A 48 -0.65 -12.49 16.45
N ASN A 49 -0.27 -13.53 17.17
CA ASN A 49 0.84 -14.39 16.74
C ASN A 49 0.49 -15.19 15.48
N LYS A 50 -0.76 -15.65 15.39
CA LYS A 50 -1.26 -16.34 14.21
C LYS A 50 -1.28 -15.42 13.01
N VAL A 51 -1.81 -14.20 13.18
CA VAL A 51 -1.88 -13.18 12.11
C VAL A 51 -0.49 -12.78 11.64
N LEU A 52 0.43 -12.44 12.56
CA LEU A 52 1.78 -11.99 12.20
C LEU A 52 2.55 -13.03 11.37
N LYS A 53 2.28 -14.31 11.55
CA LYS A 53 2.88 -15.38 10.73
C LYS A 53 2.33 -15.43 9.31
N GLN A 54 1.13 -14.91 9.07
CA GLN A 54 0.48 -14.91 7.75
C GLN A 54 0.78 -13.64 6.96
N LEU A 55 1.23 -12.57 7.61
CA LEU A 55 1.42 -11.27 6.94
C LEU A 55 2.41 -11.32 5.77
N PRO A 56 3.58 -11.98 5.85
CA PRO A 56 4.50 -12.03 4.71
C PRO A 56 3.86 -12.66 3.47
N ASP A 57 3.21 -13.82 3.62
CA ASP A 57 2.57 -14.53 2.50
C ASP A 57 1.42 -13.69 1.89
N LEU A 58 0.62 -13.05 2.74
CA LEU A 58 -0.47 -12.18 2.28
C LEU A 58 0.04 -10.89 1.64
N HIS A 59 1.17 -10.37 2.08
CA HIS A 59 1.85 -9.25 1.46
C HIS A 59 2.29 -9.62 0.03
N GLU A 60 2.98 -10.73 -0.13
CA GLU A 60 3.42 -11.21 -1.44
C GLU A 60 2.21 -11.46 -2.36
N GLU A 61 1.18 -12.17 -1.89
CA GLU A 61 -0.06 -12.41 -2.65
C GLU A 61 -0.73 -11.10 -3.11
N ALA A 62 -0.71 -10.06 -2.25
CA ALA A 62 -1.26 -8.75 -2.61
C ALA A 62 -0.46 -8.10 -3.76
N PHE A 63 0.88 -8.17 -3.71
CA PHE A 63 1.73 -7.52 -4.72
C PHE A 63 1.91 -8.33 -6.00
N GLU A 64 1.56 -9.61 -6.03
CA GLU A 64 1.35 -10.34 -7.28
C GLU A 64 0.17 -9.78 -8.11
N LYS A 65 -0.81 -9.15 -7.45
CA LYS A 65 -2.02 -8.60 -8.06
C LYS A 65 -1.99 -7.09 -8.26
N ILE A 66 -1.20 -6.39 -7.46
CA ILE A 66 -1.20 -4.93 -7.37
C ILE A 66 0.16 -4.37 -7.75
N ASP A 67 0.20 -3.64 -8.86
CA ASP A 67 1.36 -2.85 -9.24
C ASP A 67 1.25 -1.44 -8.64
N CYS A 68 2.10 -1.14 -7.66
CA CYS A 68 2.14 0.16 -6.98
C CYS A 68 2.44 1.32 -7.93
N LEU A 69 3.27 1.10 -8.97
CA LEU A 69 3.64 2.15 -9.92
C LEU A 69 2.49 2.50 -10.84
N GLN A 70 1.62 1.54 -11.17
CA GLN A 70 0.39 1.83 -11.91
C GLN A 70 -0.69 2.43 -11.01
N CYS A 71 -0.77 2.00 -9.75
CA CYS A 71 -1.79 2.43 -8.79
C CYS A 71 -1.58 3.89 -8.34
N ALA A 72 -0.41 4.24 -7.84
CA ALA A 72 -0.01 5.54 -7.29
C ALA A 72 -1.01 6.18 -6.26
N ASN A 73 -1.98 5.43 -5.73
CA ASN A 73 -3.02 5.96 -4.82
C ASN A 73 -2.43 6.55 -3.53
N CYS A 74 -1.36 5.93 -2.99
CA CYS A 74 -0.68 6.49 -1.83
C CYS A 74 -0.07 7.87 -2.13
N CYS A 75 0.53 8.06 -3.31
CA CYS A 75 1.10 9.35 -3.72
C CYS A 75 0.03 10.44 -3.93
N ARG A 76 -1.22 10.05 -4.18
CA ARG A 76 -2.35 10.98 -4.32
C ARG A 76 -3.05 11.31 -3.02
N ASN A 77 -3.03 10.38 -2.05
CA ASN A 77 -3.89 10.46 -0.85
C ASN A 77 -3.12 10.47 0.47
N TYR A 78 -1.81 10.17 0.43
CA TYR A 78 -0.98 10.04 1.62
C TYR A 78 0.21 10.99 1.57
N SER A 79 0.48 11.65 2.69
CA SER A 79 1.68 12.47 2.86
C SER A 79 2.64 11.74 3.78
N PRO A 80 3.77 11.21 3.27
CA PRO A 80 4.75 10.51 4.08
C PRO A 80 5.48 11.48 5.02
N ARG A 81 5.99 10.98 6.12
CA ARG A 81 6.90 11.73 6.98
C ARG A 81 8.29 11.76 6.38
N PHE A 82 8.91 12.92 6.46
CA PHE A 82 10.31 13.13 6.08
C PHE A 82 11.15 13.28 7.33
N LYS A 83 11.91 12.26 7.67
CA LYS A 83 12.88 12.33 8.77
C LYS A 83 14.13 13.12 8.34
N THR A 84 14.90 13.63 9.28
CA THR A 84 16.14 14.36 8.99
C THR A 84 17.06 13.63 8.00
N PRO A 85 17.31 12.30 8.13
CA PRO A 85 18.11 11.58 7.14
C PRO A 85 17.49 11.56 5.74
N ASP A 86 16.16 11.52 5.64
CA ASP A 86 15.45 11.55 4.36
C ASP A 86 15.61 12.92 3.69
N ILE A 87 15.43 14.00 4.46
CA ILE A 87 15.60 15.38 3.99
C ILE A 87 17.01 15.56 3.44
N LYS A 88 18.03 15.15 4.18
CA LYS A 88 19.43 15.25 3.77
C LYS A 88 19.72 14.47 2.49
N ARG A 89 19.21 13.24 2.36
CA ARG A 89 19.41 12.38 1.18
C ARG A 89 18.72 12.96 -0.05
N ILE A 90 17.46 13.37 0.09
CA ILE A 90 16.62 13.85 -1.01
C ILE A 90 17.12 15.23 -1.47
N SER A 91 17.41 16.15 -0.57
CA SER A 91 17.95 17.47 -0.93
C SER A 91 19.27 17.36 -1.68
N LYS A 92 20.17 16.47 -1.25
CA LYS A 92 21.41 16.18 -1.97
C LYS A 92 21.15 15.64 -3.39
N HIS A 93 20.22 14.70 -3.54
CA HIS A 93 19.81 14.14 -4.84
C HIS A 93 19.26 15.24 -5.78
N LEU A 94 18.46 16.14 -5.25
CA LEU A 94 17.88 17.27 -5.99
C LEU A 94 18.84 18.44 -6.15
N LYS A 95 20.09 18.33 -5.66
CA LYS A 95 21.11 19.40 -5.67
C LYS A 95 20.63 20.70 -5.02
N MET A 96 19.87 20.58 -3.93
CA MET A 96 19.30 21.68 -3.16
C MET A 96 19.94 21.76 -1.76
N LYS A 97 19.94 22.93 -1.14
CA LYS A 97 20.21 23.03 0.31
C LYS A 97 19.02 22.49 1.09
N GLU A 98 19.26 21.84 2.25
CA GLU A 98 18.19 21.25 3.08
C GLU A 98 17.09 22.25 3.45
N GLY A 99 17.47 23.47 3.86
CA GLY A 99 16.50 24.53 4.19
C GLY A 99 15.61 24.92 2.99
N VAL A 100 16.21 25.02 1.80
CA VAL A 100 15.46 25.33 0.57
C VAL A 100 14.53 24.18 0.22
N PHE A 101 14.98 22.93 0.38
CA PHE A 101 14.13 21.75 0.18
C PHE A 101 12.92 21.75 1.12
N ILE A 102 13.15 21.99 2.42
CA ILE A 102 12.07 22.08 3.41
C ILE A 102 11.10 23.20 3.03
N GLU A 103 11.62 24.40 2.77
CA GLU A 103 10.79 25.55 2.42
C GLU A 103 9.97 25.31 1.13
N THR A 104 10.51 24.60 0.15
CA THR A 104 9.85 24.38 -1.13
C THR A 104 8.78 23.30 -1.05
N TYR A 105 9.09 22.17 -0.42
CA TYR A 105 8.28 20.95 -0.54
C TYR A 105 7.57 20.51 0.73
N LEU A 106 8.05 20.95 1.91
CA LEU A 106 7.58 20.41 3.18
C LEU A 106 6.88 21.48 4.04
N ARG A 107 5.97 20.99 4.86
CA ARG A 107 5.37 21.72 5.99
C ARG A 107 5.46 20.87 7.25
N VAL A 108 5.36 21.47 8.39
CA VAL A 108 5.17 20.75 9.66
C VAL A 108 3.67 20.49 9.83
N ASP A 109 3.30 19.27 10.19
CA ASP A 109 1.92 18.90 10.50
C ASP A 109 1.61 19.09 12.00
N GLU A 110 0.40 18.65 12.42
CA GLU A 110 -0.09 18.79 13.80
C GLU A 110 0.71 17.95 14.80
N ASP A 111 1.34 16.88 14.34
CA ASP A 111 2.20 16.00 15.15
C ASP A 111 3.66 16.47 15.21
N GLY A 112 3.99 17.56 14.52
CA GLY A 112 5.35 18.12 14.45
C GLY A 112 6.25 17.43 13.41
N ASP A 113 5.68 16.59 12.57
CA ASP A 113 6.40 15.87 11.53
C ASP A 113 6.49 16.69 10.23
N TYR A 114 7.63 16.60 9.52
CA TYR A 114 7.72 17.13 8.16
C TYR A 114 6.96 16.24 7.19
N VAL A 115 5.99 16.84 6.46
CA VAL A 115 5.16 16.19 5.46
C VAL A 115 5.11 17.05 4.18
N THR A 116 4.65 16.51 3.06
CA THR A 116 4.52 17.29 1.82
C THR A 116 3.53 18.44 1.97
N LYS A 117 3.83 19.59 1.36
CA LYS A 117 2.92 20.75 1.33
C LYS A 117 1.65 20.50 0.55
N THR A 118 1.74 19.69 -0.48
CA THR A 118 0.67 19.45 -1.44
C THR A 118 0.26 17.99 -1.50
N SER A 119 -0.99 17.75 -1.87
CA SER A 119 -1.51 16.48 -2.33
C SER A 119 -2.17 16.75 -3.69
N PRO A 120 -1.84 16.01 -4.73
CA PRO A 120 -0.88 14.89 -4.81
C PRO A 120 0.55 15.26 -4.42
N CYS A 121 1.34 14.21 -4.10
CA CYS A 121 2.75 14.34 -3.76
C CYS A 121 3.52 15.10 -4.88
N PRO A 122 4.35 16.11 -4.56
CA PRO A 122 5.05 16.91 -5.57
C PRO A 122 6.08 16.13 -6.39
N PHE A 123 6.43 14.93 -5.93
CA PHE A 123 7.35 14.03 -6.64
C PHE A 123 6.65 12.99 -7.50
N LEU A 124 5.32 12.98 -7.56
CA LEU A 124 4.56 12.11 -8.46
C LEU A 124 4.63 12.67 -9.88
N GLY A 125 5.08 11.86 -10.84
CA GLY A 125 5.04 12.17 -12.26
C GLY A 125 3.64 11.93 -12.87
N GLU A 126 3.42 12.44 -14.07
CA GLU A 126 2.18 12.23 -14.85
C GLU A 126 2.00 10.75 -15.24
N ASP A 127 3.12 10.04 -15.36
CA ASP A 127 3.22 8.60 -15.64
C ASP A 127 3.04 7.71 -14.40
N ASN A 128 2.63 8.27 -13.26
CA ASN A 128 2.57 7.65 -11.94
C ASN A 128 3.93 7.27 -11.32
N PHE A 129 5.04 7.57 -11.98
CA PHE A 129 6.36 7.32 -11.42
C PHE A 129 6.78 8.37 -10.41
N CYS A 130 7.44 7.92 -9.35
CA CYS A 130 8.03 8.83 -8.36
C CYS A 130 9.38 9.36 -8.89
N LYS A 131 9.50 10.69 -9.08
CA LYS A 131 10.73 11.36 -9.58
C LYS A 131 11.95 11.16 -8.66
N ILE A 132 11.74 10.76 -7.40
CA ILE A 132 12.78 10.51 -6.42
C ILE A 132 12.73 9.05 -5.90
N TYR A 133 12.26 8.09 -6.70
CA TYR A 133 11.93 6.73 -6.26
C TYR A 133 13.05 6.08 -5.44
N GLU A 134 14.29 6.11 -5.93
CA GLU A 134 15.44 5.52 -5.23
C GLU A 134 15.81 6.27 -3.94
N ASN A 135 15.42 7.52 -3.85
CA ASN A 135 15.67 8.39 -2.70
C ASN A 135 14.41 8.72 -1.91
N ARG A 136 13.32 8.02 -2.15
CA ARG A 136 12.04 8.28 -1.48
C ARG A 136 12.16 8.19 0.05
N PRO A 137 11.29 8.87 0.81
CA PRO A 137 11.32 8.82 2.27
C PRO A 137 11.23 7.39 2.81
N SER A 138 11.81 7.15 3.97
CA SER A 138 11.75 5.86 4.66
C SER A 138 10.32 5.37 4.89
N ASP A 139 9.38 6.28 5.11
CA ASP A 139 7.96 5.96 5.22
C ASP A 139 7.39 5.41 3.91
N CYS A 140 7.78 5.96 2.75
CA CYS A 140 7.37 5.43 1.45
C CYS A 140 7.96 4.05 1.16
N HIS A 141 9.18 3.76 1.64
CA HIS A 141 9.78 2.43 1.48
C HIS A 141 9.02 1.35 2.23
N ARG A 142 8.49 1.66 3.40
CA ARG A 142 7.80 0.71 4.28
C ARG A 142 6.31 0.62 4.02
N PHE A 143 5.72 1.67 3.42
CA PHE A 143 4.31 1.67 3.07
C PHE A 143 4.05 0.55 2.04
N PRO A 144 3.00 -0.27 2.22
CA PRO A 144 1.83 -0.07 3.08
C PRO A 144 1.89 -0.77 4.46
N TYR A 145 3.04 -1.23 4.94
CA TYR A 145 3.26 -1.89 6.24
C TYR A 145 2.46 -3.20 6.42
N THR A 146 2.12 -3.87 5.35
CA THR A 146 1.26 -5.07 5.37
C THR A 146 1.98 -6.34 5.79
N ASP A 147 3.30 -6.31 5.87
CA ASP A 147 4.19 -7.37 6.37
C ASP A 147 4.70 -7.10 7.79
N GLU A 148 4.24 -5.99 8.40
CA GLU A 148 4.72 -5.54 9.70
C GLU A 148 3.63 -5.62 10.78
N ASP A 149 4.07 -5.60 12.04
CA ASP A 149 3.18 -5.57 13.22
C ASP A 149 2.43 -4.24 13.42
N VAL A 150 2.63 -3.28 12.51
CA VAL A 150 1.91 -2.00 12.45
C VAL A 150 0.40 -2.21 12.43
N ILE A 151 -0.06 -3.30 11.84
CA ILE A 151 -1.48 -3.68 11.82
C ILE A 151 -2.10 -3.74 13.23
N PHE A 152 -1.34 -4.15 14.24
CA PHE A 152 -1.77 -4.20 15.64
C PHE A 152 -1.27 -3.03 16.49
N LYS A 153 -0.08 -2.49 16.19
CA LYS A 153 0.48 -1.35 16.92
C LYS A 153 -0.24 -0.04 16.61
N ARG A 154 -0.72 0.11 15.37
CA ARG A 154 -1.40 1.31 14.89
C ARG A 154 -2.68 0.97 14.11
N PRO A 155 -3.65 0.31 14.74
CA PRO A 155 -4.85 -0.18 14.02
C PRO A 155 -5.65 0.94 13.36
N ALA A 156 -5.68 2.13 13.94
CA ALA A 156 -6.37 3.28 13.34
C ALA A 156 -5.74 3.70 12.00
N ILE A 157 -4.39 3.68 11.92
CA ILE A 157 -3.68 3.97 10.67
C ILE A 157 -3.93 2.87 9.63
N THR A 158 -3.87 1.60 10.04
CA THR A 158 -4.15 0.47 9.15
C THR A 158 -5.56 0.56 8.57
N LEU A 159 -6.56 0.85 9.40
CA LEU A 159 -7.95 1.05 8.95
C LEU A 159 -8.06 2.22 7.98
N LYS A 160 -7.43 3.36 8.28
CA LYS A 160 -7.40 4.51 7.36
C LYS A 160 -6.71 4.14 6.04
N ASN A 161 -5.56 3.46 6.09
CA ASN A 161 -4.83 3.08 4.90
C ASN A 161 -5.63 2.13 4.00
N SER A 162 -6.48 1.27 4.55
CA SER A 162 -7.32 0.36 3.75
C SER A 162 -8.31 1.10 2.85
N THR A 163 -8.64 2.36 3.12
CA THR A 163 -9.59 3.13 2.31
C THR A 163 -8.98 3.72 1.03
N PHE A 164 -7.66 3.73 0.91
CA PHE A 164 -6.97 4.24 -0.27
C PHE A 164 -5.83 3.34 -0.78
N CYS A 165 -5.50 2.26 -0.08
CA CYS A 165 -4.49 1.30 -0.50
C CYS A 165 -5.11 -0.09 -0.71
N PRO A 166 -5.20 -0.58 -1.97
CA PRO A 166 -5.79 -1.88 -2.26
C PRO A 166 -5.03 -3.04 -1.60
N ALA A 167 -3.70 -2.91 -1.37
CA ALA A 167 -2.93 -3.94 -0.68
C ALA A 167 -3.30 -4.05 0.81
N VAL A 168 -3.51 -2.93 1.50
CA VAL A 168 -3.99 -2.95 2.90
C VAL A 168 -5.38 -3.53 2.99
N TYR A 169 -6.27 -3.12 2.06
CA TYR A 169 -7.61 -3.69 1.97
C TYR A 169 -7.54 -5.22 1.75
N PHE A 170 -6.75 -5.68 0.78
CA PHE A 170 -6.60 -7.09 0.46
C PHE A 170 -6.20 -7.92 1.68
N VAL A 171 -5.16 -7.49 2.39
CA VAL A 171 -4.66 -8.19 3.59
C VAL A 171 -5.71 -8.22 4.70
N LEU A 172 -6.37 -7.08 4.99
CA LEU A 172 -7.44 -7.04 6.00
C LEU A 172 -8.64 -7.90 5.63
N GLU A 173 -9.04 -7.90 4.36
CA GLU A 173 -10.16 -8.72 3.90
C GLU A 173 -9.84 -10.20 4.06
N LYS A 174 -8.69 -10.67 3.56
CA LYS A 174 -8.23 -12.06 3.70
C LYS A 174 -8.18 -12.52 5.16
N LEU A 175 -7.59 -11.71 6.05
CA LEU A 175 -7.48 -12.03 7.46
C LEU A 175 -8.83 -12.08 8.17
N SER A 176 -9.78 -11.24 7.76
CA SER A 176 -11.07 -11.12 8.45
C SER A 176 -12.13 -12.13 8.02
N ILE A 177 -11.87 -12.91 6.96
CA ILE A 177 -12.73 -14.01 6.50
C ILE A 177 -12.14 -15.39 6.81
N SER A 178 -10.88 -15.45 7.31
CA SER A 178 -10.19 -16.67 7.76
C SER A 178 -10.53 -16.99 9.22
#